data_2cfd3cd609a2bd9d52c83271cc6efeaa
#
_entry.id   2cfd3cd609a2bd9d52c83271cc6efeaa
#
_cell.length_a   1.000
_cell.length_b   1.000
_cell.length_c   1.000
_cell.angle_alpha   90.00
_cell.angle_beta   90.00
_cell.angle_gamma   90.00
#
_symmetry.space_group_name_H-M   'P 1'
#
loop_
_entity.id
_entity.type
_entity.pdbx_description
1 polymer ?
#
loop_
_entity_poly.entity_id
_entity_poly.type
_entity_poly.pdbx_seq_one_letter_code
_entity_poly.pdbx_strand_id
1 'polypeptide(L)'
;MASVKVKFRSSTIEGKEGTIYYQIIQNRVIRQLKTDYRIFTDEWNEEENCIIVDRSERGNLLLSLQERMEWDLKRLDMIIRQLDNRKAGYTADDIVASFQSNTEGQSVFNFMQGIIARLKQMGKIRTAENYSCTLKSFMQFRGDRDVLLSEIDSDLMQLYEAYLHGKGAVRNTSSFYMRILRAVYNRALEKELMEQRNPFRHVYTGVDKTVKRAVPLSAIKRMKNLDLSLQPNLEFARDMFLFSFYTRGMSFIDMAHLKKKDLLNGFLSYRRRKTGQQLVIRWEKYMQEIVGKYPEDSLSPYLLPVLKYPFKDTHKHYRNVMSGINRNLKEIARLADISVPLSMYCARHSWASAAKGKNIPISVSSEGMGHDSEATTQIYLASLDNSVVDKANAQILRDL
;
A
#
# COMPACT_ATOMS: atom_id res chain seq x y z
N MET A 1 -8.91 31.72 20.33
CA MET A 1 -8.65 30.41 19.70
C MET A 1 -7.37 29.85 20.28
N ALA A 2 -7.37 28.62 20.74
CA ALA A 2 -6.18 27.97 21.26
C ALA A 2 -5.20 27.63 20.13
N SER A 3 -3.92 27.58 20.42
CA SER A 3 -2.89 27.15 19.49
C SER A 3 -2.00 26.08 20.12
N VAL A 4 -1.49 25.17 19.30
CA VAL A 4 -0.60 24.08 19.70
C VAL A 4 0.71 24.21 18.96
N LYS A 5 1.83 24.11 19.68
CA LYS A 5 3.18 24.10 19.12
C LYS A 5 3.89 22.83 19.56
N VAL A 6 4.57 22.17 18.63
CA VAL A 6 5.50 21.08 18.94
C VAL A 6 6.81 21.67 19.39
N LYS A 7 7.40 21.11 20.41
CA LYS A 7 8.70 21.51 20.96
C LYS A 7 9.53 20.28 21.28
N PHE A 8 10.82 20.41 21.05
CA PHE A 8 11.81 19.43 21.45
C PHE A 8 12.65 19.97 22.59
N ARG A 9 12.96 19.15 23.56
CA ARG A 9 13.90 19.45 24.64
C ARG A 9 15.02 18.43 24.57
N SER A 10 16.21 18.88 24.21
CA SER A 10 17.42 18.05 24.22
C SER A 10 17.72 17.55 25.64
N SER A 11 18.41 16.41 25.71
CA SER A 11 18.97 15.91 26.96
C SER A 11 20.15 16.78 27.40
N THR A 12 20.31 16.98 28.68
CA THR A 12 21.53 17.61 29.25
C THR A 12 22.73 16.65 29.30
N ILE A 13 22.49 15.37 29.06
CA ILE A 13 23.51 14.33 29.03
C ILE A 13 23.85 14.05 27.57
N GLU A 14 25.10 14.21 27.20
CA GLU A 14 25.60 13.92 25.84
C GLU A 14 25.31 12.48 25.42
N GLY A 15 24.87 12.27 24.19
CA GLY A 15 24.52 10.95 23.67
C GLY A 15 23.19 10.38 24.17
N LYS A 16 22.40 11.11 24.96
CA LYS A 16 21.05 10.71 25.36
C LYS A 16 19.97 11.39 24.54
N GLU A 17 18.88 10.64 24.30
CA GLU A 17 17.68 11.15 23.64
C GLU A 17 17.02 12.26 24.44
N GLY A 18 16.58 13.31 23.75
CA GLY A 18 15.68 14.33 24.26
C GLY A 18 14.22 13.89 24.21
N THR A 19 13.30 14.81 24.51
CA THR A 19 11.86 14.53 24.58
C THR A 19 11.07 15.56 23.78
N ILE A 20 10.12 15.08 22.97
CA ILE A 20 9.13 15.93 22.30
C ILE A 20 7.97 16.20 23.26
N TYR A 21 7.44 17.43 23.26
CA TYR A 21 6.26 17.80 24.01
C TYR A 21 5.42 18.81 23.24
N TYR A 22 4.15 18.92 23.59
CA TYR A 22 3.25 19.92 23.00
C TYR A 22 3.08 21.10 23.96
N GLN A 23 3.11 22.30 23.41
CA GLN A 23 2.83 23.53 24.10
C GLN A 23 1.47 24.04 23.65
N ILE A 24 0.50 24.02 24.55
CA ILE A 24 -0.88 24.48 24.33
C ILE A 24 -0.99 25.89 24.89
N ILE A 25 -1.45 26.82 24.05
CA ILE A 25 -1.58 28.24 24.41
C ILE A 25 -3.04 28.64 24.22
N GLN A 26 -3.68 29.09 25.31
CA GLN A 26 -5.05 29.62 25.32
C GLN A 26 -5.14 30.83 26.23
N ASN A 27 -5.64 31.97 25.75
CA ASN A 27 -5.79 33.21 26.51
C ASN A 27 -4.50 33.63 27.26
N ARG A 28 -3.34 33.53 26.62
CA ARG A 28 -2.00 33.79 27.17
C ARG A 28 -1.54 32.79 28.26
N VAL A 29 -2.37 31.80 28.59
CA VAL A 29 -1.97 30.71 29.49
C VAL A 29 -1.31 29.60 28.68
N ILE A 30 -0.15 29.15 29.14
CA ILE A 30 0.64 28.10 28.49
C ILE A 30 0.58 26.84 29.35
N ARG A 31 0.28 25.71 28.72
CA ARG A 31 0.39 24.37 29.31
C ARG A 31 1.28 23.49 28.48
N GLN A 32 2.04 22.62 29.13
CA GLN A 32 2.89 21.62 28.48
C GLN A 32 2.25 20.24 28.62
N LEU A 33 2.04 19.60 27.50
CA LEU A 33 1.62 18.20 27.42
C LEU A 33 2.85 17.36 27.09
N LYS A 34 3.32 16.57 28.06
CA LYS A 34 4.48 15.68 27.88
C LYS A 34 4.10 14.47 27.04
N THR A 35 5.05 14.01 26.21
CA THR A 35 4.93 12.77 25.46
C THR A 35 6.01 11.77 25.92
N ASP A 36 5.89 10.52 25.49
CA ASP A 36 6.91 9.48 25.60
C ASP A 36 7.85 9.43 24.39
N TYR A 37 7.74 10.41 23.45
CA TYR A 37 8.51 10.44 22.22
C TYR A 37 9.93 10.91 22.46
N ARG A 38 10.89 10.02 22.21
CA ARG A 38 12.30 10.27 22.42
C ARG A 38 13.06 10.16 21.12
N ILE A 39 13.91 11.17 20.87
CA ILE A 39 14.76 11.25 19.67
C ILE A 39 16.09 11.91 20.05
N PHE A 40 17.12 11.71 19.22
CA PHE A 40 18.37 12.44 19.34
C PHE A 40 18.25 13.86 18.74
N THR A 41 19.17 14.75 19.11
CA THR A 41 19.14 16.16 18.69
C THR A 41 19.30 16.33 17.18
N ASP A 42 20.11 15.50 16.54
CA ASP A 42 20.32 15.45 15.09
C ASP A 42 19.14 14.87 14.29
N GLU A 43 18.20 14.20 14.97
CA GLU A 43 16.95 13.70 14.42
C GLU A 43 15.81 14.75 14.44
N TRP A 44 16.07 15.99 14.91
CA TRP A 44 15.09 17.06 15.01
C TRP A 44 15.41 18.24 14.10
N ASN A 45 14.45 18.70 13.31
CA ASN A 45 14.54 19.95 12.55
C ASN A 45 13.90 21.09 13.36
N GLU A 46 14.72 22.02 13.85
CA GLU A 46 14.25 23.17 14.66
C GLU A 46 13.47 24.19 13.85
N GLU A 47 13.80 24.37 12.56
CA GLU A 47 13.13 25.34 11.69
C GLU A 47 11.69 24.90 11.36
N GLU A 48 11.54 23.64 10.99
CA GLU A 48 10.26 23.06 10.60
C GLU A 48 9.49 22.46 11.79
N ASN A 49 10.09 22.35 12.96
CA ASN A 49 9.55 21.69 14.16
C ASN A 49 9.03 20.27 13.85
N CYS A 50 9.83 19.47 13.17
CA CYS A 50 9.50 18.11 12.76
C CYS A 50 10.65 17.13 12.96
N ILE A 51 10.32 15.84 12.95
CA ILE A 51 11.29 14.74 13.02
C ILE A 51 11.94 14.57 11.65
N ILE A 52 13.25 14.47 11.60
CA ILE A 52 14.01 14.15 10.37
C ILE A 52 13.99 12.64 10.20
N VAL A 53 13.21 12.15 9.24
CA VAL A 53 13.14 10.72 8.92
C VAL A 53 14.19 10.42 7.85
N ASP A 54 15.26 9.75 8.25
CA ASP A 54 16.32 9.29 7.36
C ASP A 54 16.30 7.76 7.15
N ARG A 55 17.33 7.21 6.50
CA ARG A 55 17.50 5.77 6.24
C ARG A 55 18.40 5.08 7.27
N SER A 56 18.65 5.70 8.41
CA SER A 56 19.38 5.07 9.49
C SER A 56 18.68 3.79 9.99
N GLU A 57 19.35 3.03 10.80
CA GLU A 57 18.74 1.88 11.48
C GLU A 57 17.48 2.29 12.26
N ARG A 58 17.40 3.55 12.68
CA ARG A 58 16.26 4.14 13.39
C ARG A 58 15.16 4.70 12.49
N GLY A 59 15.34 4.77 11.17
CA GLY A 59 14.40 5.40 10.24
C GLY A 59 12.95 4.91 10.38
N ASN A 60 12.74 3.61 10.60
CA ASN A 60 11.39 3.07 10.83
C ASN A 60 10.81 3.53 12.19
N LEU A 61 11.63 3.67 13.22
CA LEU A 61 11.21 4.21 14.52
C LEU A 61 10.82 5.68 14.38
N LEU A 62 11.68 6.49 13.74
CA LEU A 62 11.43 7.91 13.49
C LEU A 62 10.15 8.14 12.68
N LEU A 63 9.93 7.33 11.65
CA LEU A 63 8.69 7.35 10.87
C LEU A 63 7.46 7.04 11.74
N SER A 64 7.57 6.09 12.66
CA SER A 64 6.51 5.75 13.61
C SER A 64 6.23 6.88 14.59
N LEU A 65 7.28 7.52 15.10
CA LEU A 65 7.15 8.68 16.02
C LEU A 65 6.55 9.89 15.31
N GLN A 66 6.96 10.17 14.07
CA GLN A 66 6.37 11.23 13.25
C GLN A 66 4.87 10.99 13.04
N GLU A 67 4.45 9.76 12.69
CA GLU A 67 3.04 9.42 12.53
C GLU A 67 2.24 9.63 13.82
N ARG A 68 2.79 9.25 14.96
CA ARG A 68 2.15 9.45 16.27
C ARG A 68 2.03 10.95 16.61
N MET A 69 3.07 11.73 16.35
CA MET A 69 3.07 13.17 16.55
C MET A 69 2.04 13.89 15.66
N GLU A 70 1.98 13.54 14.38
CA GLU A 70 0.98 14.09 13.44
C GLU A 70 -0.45 13.74 13.88
N TRP A 71 -0.66 12.54 14.41
CA TRP A 71 -1.93 12.12 14.96
C TRP A 71 -2.31 12.91 16.21
N ASP A 72 -1.40 13.08 17.15
CA ASP A 72 -1.65 13.84 18.37
C ASP A 72 -2.03 15.29 18.06
N LEU A 73 -1.33 15.92 17.09
CA LEU A 73 -1.66 17.28 16.64
C LEU A 73 -3.08 17.35 16.04
N LYS A 74 -3.44 16.36 15.21
CA LYS A 74 -4.79 16.27 14.64
C LYS A 74 -5.84 16.10 15.74
N ARG A 75 -5.56 15.29 16.73
CA ARG A 75 -6.43 15.03 17.87
C ARG A 75 -6.61 16.27 18.74
N LEU A 76 -5.54 17.01 19.00
CA LEU A 76 -5.59 18.29 19.71
C LEU A 76 -6.42 19.33 18.94
N ASP A 77 -6.27 19.41 17.60
CA ASP A 77 -7.09 20.29 16.76
C ASP A 77 -8.58 19.91 16.81
N MET A 78 -8.92 18.62 16.77
CA MET A 78 -10.31 18.16 16.91
C MET A 78 -10.89 18.54 18.29
N ILE A 79 -10.14 18.37 19.37
CA ILE A 79 -10.56 18.74 20.74
C ILE A 79 -10.80 20.25 20.80
N ILE A 80 -9.89 21.06 20.28
CA ILE A 80 -10.02 22.53 20.27
C ILE A 80 -11.28 22.92 19.50
N ARG A 81 -11.51 22.39 18.32
CA ARG A 81 -12.74 22.67 17.53
C ARG A 81 -14.01 22.25 18.27
N GLN A 82 -14.01 21.14 18.96
CA GLN A 82 -15.16 20.69 19.75
C GLN A 82 -15.43 21.63 20.93
N LEU A 83 -14.39 22.13 21.59
CA LEU A 83 -14.49 23.08 22.69
C LEU A 83 -14.92 24.47 22.19
N ASP A 84 -14.36 24.94 21.05
CA ASP A 84 -14.78 26.21 20.42
C ASP A 84 -16.26 26.20 20.02
N ASN A 85 -16.80 25.05 19.61
CA ASN A 85 -18.23 24.91 19.27
C ASN A 85 -19.16 24.85 20.49
N ARG A 86 -18.62 24.64 21.70
CA ARG A 86 -19.39 24.78 22.95
C ARG A 86 -19.45 26.26 23.29
N LYS A 87 -20.65 26.82 23.41
CA LYS A 87 -20.86 28.24 23.78
C LYS A 87 -20.30 28.60 25.18
N ALA A 88 -19.86 27.63 25.97
CA ALA A 88 -19.14 27.81 27.22
C ALA A 88 -17.66 28.04 26.95
N GLY A 89 -17.05 29.06 27.57
CA GLY A 89 -15.59 29.26 27.48
C GLY A 89 -14.82 28.05 28.00
N TYR A 90 -13.59 27.85 27.51
CA TYR A 90 -12.71 26.76 27.94
C TYR A 90 -11.29 27.30 28.21
N THR A 91 -10.49 26.52 28.94
CA THR A 91 -9.11 26.85 29.33
C THR A 91 -8.11 25.91 28.66
N ALA A 92 -6.81 26.22 28.74
CA ALA A 92 -5.76 25.32 28.30
C ALA A 92 -5.76 23.99 29.09
N ASP A 93 -6.18 24.02 30.34
CA ASP A 93 -6.29 22.84 31.21
C ASP A 93 -7.43 21.91 30.73
N ASP A 94 -8.53 22.45 30.22
CA ASP A 94 -9.63 21.64 29.63
C ASP A 94 -9.19 20.90 28.39
N ILE A 95 -8.32 21.50 27.56
CA ILE A 95 -7.73 20.82 26.38
C ILE A 95 -6.83 19.67 26.85
N VAL A 96 -5.95 19.92 27.83
CA VAL A 96 -5.06 18.87 28.37
C VAL A 96 -5.87 17.74 28.98
N ALA A 97 -6.87 18.04 29.81
CA ALA A 97 -7.73 17.07 30.45
C ALA A 97 -8.50 16.24 29.38
N SER A 98 -9.07 16.89 28.36
CA SER A 98 -9.76 16.22 27.27
C SER A 98 -8.83 15.32 26.43
N PHE A 99 -7.58 15.71 26.22
CA PHE A 99 -6.58 14.90 25.54
C PHE A 99 -6.18 13.67 26.38
N GLN A 100 -6.03 13.83 27.69
CA GLN A 100 -5.65 12.77 28.62
C GLN A 100 -6.82 11.83 28.97
N SER A 101 -8.06 12.35 29.06
CA SER A 101 -9.25 11.57 29.43
C SER A 101 -9.74 10.60 28.35
N ASN A 102 -9.41 10.87 27.09
CA ASN A 102 -9.63 9.90 26.03
C ASN A 102 -8.63 8.74 26.18
N THR A 103 -8.92 7.87 27.12
CA THR A 103 -8.14 6.70 27.53
C THR A 103 -7.61 5.97 26.30
N GLU A 104 -6.30 5.86 26.20
CA GLU A 104 -5.55 5.37 25.03
C GLU A 104 -5.98 3.99 24.52
N GLY A 105 -6.68 3.19 25.32
CA GLY A 105 -7.11 1.83 25.00
C GLY A 105 -8.56 1.67 24.51
N GLN A 106 -9.42 2.68 24.67
CA GLN A 106 -10.86 2.51 24.40
C GLN A 106 -11.34 3.19 23.10
N SER A 107 -10.61 4.17 22.58
CA SER A 107 -10.92 4.89 21.35
C SER A 107 -10.50 4.09 20.11
N VAL A 108 -11.42 3.92 19.16
CA VAL A 108 -11.14 3.23 17.88
C VAL A 108 -10.08 3.93 17.08
N PHE A 109 -10.15 5.26 16.98
CA PHE A 109 -9.20 6.03 16.17
C PHE A 109 -7.79 5.95 16.75
N ASN A 110 -7.65 6.14 18.06
CA ASN A 110 -6.35 6.02 18.72
C ASN A 110 -5.80 4.59 18.63
N PHE A 111 -6.64 3.58 18.84
CA PHE A 111 -6.23 2.20 18.77
C PHE A 111 -5.73 1.84 17.35
N MET A 112 -6.48 2.27 16.31
CA MET A 112 -6.04 2.10 14.92
C MET A 112 -4.73 2.83 14.62
N GLN A 113 -4.58 4.05 15.14
CA GLN A 113 -3.37 4.84 14.96
C GLN A 113 -2.15 4.17 15.61
N GLY A 114 -2.31 3.61 16.80
CA GLY A 114 -1.29 2.81 17.45
C GLY A 114 -0.86 1.58 16.63
N ILE A 115 -1.82 0.92 15.97
CA ILE A 115 -1.52 -0.19 15.04
C ILE A 115 -0.74 0.32 13.81
N ILE A 116 -1.14 1.46 13.23
CA ILE A 116 -0.48 2.08 12.07
C ILE A 116 0.98 2.40 12.40
N ALA A 117 1.21 3.08 13.53
CA ALA A 117 2.55 3.43 14.00
C ALA A 117 3.43 2.17 14.17
N ARG A 118 2.89 1.14 14.82
CA ARG A 118 3.60 -0.14 15.01
C ARG A 118 3.92 -0.85 13.69
N LEU A 119 3.00 -0.82 12.72
CA LEU A 119 3.23 -1.38 11.39
C LEU A 119 4.35 -0.64 10.66
N LYS A 120 4.43 0.70 10.79
CA LYS A 120 5.52 1.51 10.24
C LYS A 120 6.85 1.17 10.91
N GLN A 121 6.88 1.08 12.24
CA GLN A 121 8.06 0.66 13.00
C GLN A 121 8.59 -0.72 12.56
N MET A 122 7.67 -1.63 12.23
CA MET A 122 8.01 -2.97 11.70
C MET A 122 8.41 -2.97 10.21
N GLY A 123 8.50 -1.81 9.55
CA GLY A 123 8.77 -1.69 8.12
C GLY A 123 7.62 -2.15 7.21
N LYS A 124 6.43 -2.46 7.75
CA LYS A 124 5.26 -2.91 6.98
C LYS A 124 4.49 -1.73 6.39
N ILE A 125 5.18 -0.85 5.66
CA ILE A 125 4.67 0.45 5.19
C ILE A 125 3.37 0.31 4.40
N ARG A 126 3.32 -0.65 3.43
CA ARG A 126 2.11 -0.83 2.61
C ARG A 126 0.89 -1.26 3.42
N THR A 127 1.10 -2.10 4.44
CA THR A 127 0.02 -2.49 5.35
C THR A 127 -0.44 -1.30 6.20
N ALA A 128 0.50 -0.50 6.70
CA ALA A 128 0.20 0.74 7.44
C ALA A 128 -0.64 1.71 6.59
N GLU A 129 -0.27 1.92 5.30
CA GLU A 129 -1.05 2.75 4.37
C GLU A 129 -2.51 2.26 4.21
N ASN A 130 -2.72 0.94 4.13
CA ASN A 130 -4.05 0.37 4.04
C ASN A 130 -4.89 0.67 5.30
N TYR A 131 -4.29 0.52 6.49
CA TYR A 131 -4.95 0.88 7.75
C TYR A 131 -5.23 2.39 7.84
N SER A 132 -4.28 3.24 7.43
CA SER A 132 -4.45 4.70 7.39
C SER A 132 -5.58 5.11 6.44
N CYS A 133 -5.68 4.48 5.27
CA CYS A 133 -6.77 4.72 4.33
C CYS A 133 -8.12 4.35 4.93
N THR A 134 -8.20 3.20 5.61
CA THR A 134 -9.43 2.74 6.29
C THR A 134 -9.81 3.69 7.43
N LEU A 135 -8.84 4.09 8.26
CA LEU A 135 -9.07 5.05 9.35
C LEU A 135 -9.62 6.37 8.81
N LYS A 136 -8.99 6.95 7.77
CA LYS A 136 -9.46 8.18 7.14
C LYS A 136 -10.89 8.06 6.62
N SER A 137 -11.23 6.96 5.96
CA SER A 137 -12.59 6.72 5.47
C SER A 137 -13.60 6.60 6.60
N PHE A 138 -13.25 5.87 7.68
CA PHE A 138 -14.12 5.70 8.83
C PHE A 138 -14.30 7.01 9.61
N MET A 139 -13.25 7.83 9.76
CA MET A 139 -13.33 9.17 10.34
C MET A 139 -14.28 10.08 9.54
N GLN A 140 -14.17 10.09 8.20
CA GLN A 140 -15.09 10.86 7.34
C GLN A 140 -16.55 10.42 7.53
N PHE A 141 -16.81 9.12 7.62
CA PHE A 141 -18.14 8.61 7.93
C PHE A 141 -18.67 9.11 9.26
N ARG A 142 -17.81 9.16 10.27
CA ARG A 142 -18.16 9.61 11.63
C ARG A 142 -18.17 11.14 11.77
N GLY A 143 -17.82 11.91 10.75
CA GLY A 143 -17.66 13.36 10.86
C GLY A 143 -16.59 13.76 11.87
N ASP A 144 -15.47 13.02 11.88
CA ASP A 144 -14.34 13.13 12.79
C ASP A 144 -14.69 12.94 14.29
N ARG A 145 -15.88 12.39 14.59
CA ARG A 145 -16.27 11.99 15.95
C ARG A 145 -15.77 10.60 16.23
N ASP A 146 -14.90 10.46 17.22
CA ASP A 146 -14.41 9.16 17.63
C ASP A 146 -15.53 8.28 18.23
N VAL A 147 -15.26 7.01 18.33
CA VAL A 147 -16.17 5.99 18.84
C VAL A 147 -15.39 5.05 19.76
N LEU A 148 -16.02 4.58 20.83
CA LEU A 148 -15.38 3.60 21.72
C LEU A 148 -15.34 2.23 21.03
N LEU A 149 -14.32 1.43 21.36
CA LEU A 149 -14.21 0.04 20.88
C LEU A 149 -15.46 -0.78 21.24
N SER A 150 -16.03 -0.55 22.43
CA SER A 150 -17.26 -1.19 22.90
C SER A 150 -18.53 -0.77 22.14
N GLU A 151 -18.49 0.34 21.41
CA GLU A 151 -19.62 0.83 20.60
C GLU A 151 -19.58 0.31 19.15
N ILE A 152 -18.55 -0.47 18.80
CA ILE A 152 -18.52 -1.14 17.50
C ILE A 152 -19.52 -2.29 17.54
N ASP A 153 -20.68 -2.07 16.96
CA ASP A 153 -21.76 -3.05 16.83
C ASP A 153 -22.13 -3.31 15.36
N SER A 154 -23.09 -4.20 15.15
CA SER A 154 -23.54 -4.59 13.82
C SER A 154 -24.22 -3.44 13.07
N ASP A 155 -24.95 -2.60 13.76
CA ASP A 155 -25.70 -1.49 13.14
C ASP A 155 -24.74 -0.42 12.65
N LEU A 156 -23.73 -0.06 13.45
CA LEU A 156 -22.67 0.86 13.04
C LEU A 156 -21.93 0.36 11.81
N MET A 157 -21.63 -0.94 11.73
CA MET A 157 -20.93 -1.50 10.57
C MET A 157 -21.81 -1.53 9.32
N GLN A 158 -23.10 -1.82 9.44
CA GLN A 158 -24.05 -1.74 8.33
C GLN A 158 -24.23 -0.30 7.83
N LEU A 159 -24.34 0.67 8.73
CA LEU A 159 -24.40 2.10 8.35
C LEU A 159 -23.13 2.55 7.63
N TYR A 160 -21.96 2.09 8.06
CA TYR A 160 -20.70 2.40 7.38
C TYR A 160 -20.62 1.74 6.00
N GLU A 161 -21.08 0.50 5.85
CA GLU A 161 -21.17 -0.15 4.53
C GLU A 161 -22.10 0.61 3.59
N ALA A 162 -23.28 1.00 4.06
CA ALA A 162 -24.23 1.82 3.30
C ALA A 162 -23.63 3.17 2.88
N TYR A 163 -22.90 3.85 3.80
CA TYR A 163 -22.17 5.06 3.49
C TYR A 163 -21.14 4.86 2.38
N LEU A 164 -20.35 3.78 2.42
CA LEU A 164 -19.36 3.46 1.39
C LEU A 164 -20.03 3.23 0.03
N HIS A 165 -21.14 2.51 -0.02
CA HIS A 165 -21.93 2.31 -1.24
C HIS A 165 -22.51 3.63 -1.77
N GLY A 166 -23.02 4.49 -0.89
CA GLY A 166 -23.48 5.84 -1.25
C GLY A 166 -22.38 6.74 -1.82
N LYS A 167 -21.12 6.50 -1.47
CA LYS A 167 -19.93 7.14 -2.07
C LYS A 167 -19.48 6.49 -3.37
N GLY A 168 -20.19 5.49 -3.89
CA GLY A 168 -19.84 4.77 -5.11
C GLY A 168 -18.78 3.67 -4.95
N ALA A 169 -18.49 3.25 -3.72
CA ALA A 169 -17.56 2.14 -3.51
C ALA A 169 -18.15 0.83 -4.02
N VAL A 170 -17.40 0.12 -4.86
CA VAL A 170 -17.78 -1.24 -5.30
C VAL A 170 -17.60 -2.23 -4.15
N ARG A 171 -18.32 -3.35 -4.19
CA ARG A 171 -18.41 -4.35 -3.12
C ARG A 171 -17.04 -4.85 -2.61
N ASN A 172 -16.06 -5.05 -3.49
CA ASN A 172 -14.70 -5.41 -3.07
C ASN A 172 -13.97 -4.28 -2.32
N THR A 173 -14.32 -3.02 -2.58
CA THR A 173 -13.77 -1.87 -1.87
C THR A 173 -14.37 -1.74 -0.47
N SER A 174 -15.70 -1.86 -0.33
CA SER A 174 -16.35 -1.86 1.00
C SER A 174 -15.85 -3.04 1.84
N SER A 175 -15.78 -4.24 1.25
CA SER A 175 -15.20 -5.42 1.91
C SER A 175 -13.75 -5.23 2.36
N PHE A 176 -12.94 -4.52 1.59
CA PHE A 176 -11.56 -4.20 2.00
C PHE A 176 -11.52 -3.40 3.31
N TYR A 177 -12.35 -2.36 3.43
CA TYR A 177 -12.46 -1.57 4.65
C TYR A 177 -13.00 -2.40 5.82
N MET A 178 -14.05 -3.19 5.59
CA MET A 178 -14.64 -4.07 6.61
C MET A 178 -13.64 -5.10 7.14
N ARG A 179 -12.83 -5.70 6.27
CA ARG A 179 -11.78 -6.66 6.71
C ARG A 179 -10.71 -6.03 7.57
N ILE A 180 -10.32 -4.77 7.28
CA ILE A 180 -9.34 -4.06 8.10
C ILE A 180 -9.96 -3.72 9.46
N LEU A 181 -11.18 -3.17 9.50
CA LEU A 181 -11.87 -2.89 10.76
C LEU A 181 -12.09 -4.17 11.58
N ARG A 182 -12.44 -5.28 10.94
CA ARG A 182 -12.53 -6.59 11.62
C ARG A 182 -11.20 -7.02 12.22
N ALA A 183 -10.09 -6.80 11.51
CA ALA A 183 -8.76 -7.10 12.05
C ALA A 183 -8.38 -6.19 13.22
N VAL A 184 -8.81 -4.93 13.21
CA VAL A 184 -8.65 -3.99 14.35
C VAL A 184 -9.49 -4.47 15.54
N TYR A 185 -10.76 -4.81 15.32
CA TYR A 185 -11.69 -5.32 16.32
C TYR A 185 -11.13 -6.60 16.99
N ASN A 186 -10.69 -7.57 16.20
CA ASN A 186 -10.11 -8.80 16.73
C ASN A 186 -8.87 -8.56 17.58
N ARG A 187 -8.02 -7.60 17.20
CA ARG A 187 -6.85 -7.21 18.02
C ARG A 187 -7.24 -6.53 19.33
N ALA A 188 -8.38 -5.83 19.36
CA ALA A 188 -8.89 -5.27 20.60
C ALA A 188 -9.41 -6.36 21.53
N LEU A 189 -10.06 -7.38 20.97
CA LEU A 189 -10.46 -8.58 21.72
C LEU A 189 -9.28 -9.36 22.29
N GLU A 190 -8.23 -9.59 21.46
CA GLU A 190 -7.00 -10.27 21.89
C GLU A 190 -6.29 -9.54 23.04
N LYS A 191 -6.54 -8.23 23.18
CA LYS A 191 -6.02 -7.39 24.28
C LYS A 191 -7.02 -7.22 25.43
N GLU A 192 -8.14 -7.91 25.40
CA GLU A 192 -9.20 -7.86 26.43
C GLU A 192 -9.75 -6.43 26.68
N LEU A 193 -9.72 -5.57 25.64
CA LEU A 193 -10.20 -4.20 25.73
C LEU A 193 -11.72 -4.08 25.61
N MET A 194 -12.39 -5.15 25.23
CA MET A 194 -13.84 -5.21 25.00
C MET A 194 -14.33 -6.66 24.91
N GLU A 195 -15.64 -6.85 25.00
CA GLU A 195 -16.30 -8.15 24.83
C GLU A 195 -16.70 -8.39 23.36
N GLN A 196 -16.83 -9.68 22.98
CA GLN A 196 -17.22 -10.11 21.64
C GLN A 196 -18.70 -9.84 21.35
N ARG A 197 -18.97 -9.08 20.25
CA ARG A 197 -20.32 -8.72 19.78
C ARG A 197 -20.60 -9.07 18.33
N ASN A 198 -19.67 -9.71 17.62
CA ASN A 198 -19.77 -10.09 16.20
C ASN A 198 -20.27 -8.97 15.25
N PRO A 199 -19.71 -7.77 15.27
CA PRO A 199 -20.23 -6.61 14.54
C PRO A 199 -20.18 -6.75 13.01
N PHE A 200 -19.38 -7.69 12.48
CA PHE A 200 -19.21 -7.92 11.04
C PHE A 200 -20.09 -9.04 10.49
N ARG A 201 -21.05 -9.54 11.26
CA ARG A 201 -21.92 -10.66 10.83
C ARG A 201 -22.78 -10.32 9.62
N HIS A 202 -23.28 -9.08 9.54
CA HIS A 202 -24.26 -8.66 8.53
C HIS A 202 -23.66 -7.78 7.43
N VAL A 203 -22.33 -7.60 7.39
CA VAL A 203 -21.62 -6.84 6.34
C VAL A 203 -20.76 -7.78 5.50
N TYR A 204 -20.53 -7.39 4.25
CA TYR A 204 -19.74 -8.21 3.34
C TYR A 204 -18.23 -8.09 3.62
N THR A 205 -17.61 -9.22 3.92
CA THR A 205 -16.15 -9.32 4.15
C THR A 205 -15.45 -10.30 3.18
N GLY A 206 -16.17 -10.77 2.17
CA GLY A 206 -15.65 -11.67 1.14
C GLY A 206 -14.87 -10.95 0.04
N VAL A 207 -14.56 -11.67 -1.03
CA VAL A 207 -13.91 -11.14 -2.23
C VAL A 207 -14.66 -11.64 -3.45
N ASP A 208 -15.31 -10.72 -4.16
CA ASP A 208 -15.98 -11.05 -5.42
C ASP A 208 -14.95 -11.27 -6.54
N LYS A 209 -15.26 -12.18 -7.45
CA LYS A 209 -14.47 -12.38 -8.65
C LYS A 209 -14.47 -11.11 -9.50
N THR A 210 -13.30 -10.71 -9.96
CA THR A 210 -13.12 -9.54 -10.83
C THR A 210 -12.71 -9.98 -12.22
N VAL A 211 -13.16 -9.26 -13.24
CA VAL A 211 -12.70 -9.47 -14.62
C VAL A 211 -11.19 -9.26 -14.67
N LYS A 212 -10.47 -10.24 -15.19
CA LYS A 212 -9.02 -10.18 -15.31
C LYS A 212 -8.65 -9.47 -16.62
N ARG A 213 -7.71 -8.54 -16.52
CA ARG A 213 -7.24 -7.70 -17.62
C ARG A 213 -6.07 -8.39 -18.34
N ALA A 214 -6.25 -9.64 -18.74
CA ALA A 214 -5.27 -10.31 -19.59
C ALA A 214 -5.45 -9.85 -21.03
N VAL A 215 -4.36 -9.73 -21.77
CA VAL A 215 -4.37 -9.45 -23.20
C VAL A 215 -3.79 -10.64 -23.96
N PRO A 216 -4.31 -10.95 -25.16
CA PRO A 216 -3.85 -12.09 -25.96
C PRO A 216 -2.42 -11.85 -26.49
N LEU A 217 -1.73 -12.94 -26.85
CA LEU A 217 -0.36 -12.87 -27.39
C LEU A 217 -0.27 -12.00 -28.65
N SER A 218 -1.33 -11.97 -29.49
CA SER A 218 -1.41 -11.08 -30.66
C SER A 218 -1.33 -9.60 -30.28
N ALA A 219 -2.00 -9.19 -29.21
CA ALA A 219 -1.93 -7.82 -28.69
C ALA A 219 -0.53 -7.50 -28.13
N ILE A 220 0.10 -8.44 -27.40
CA ILE A 220 1.48 -8.29 -26.93
C ILE A 220 2.44 -8.16 -28.11
N LYS A 221 2.24 -8.91 -29.19
CA LYS A 221 3.03 -8.81 -30.42
C LYS A 221 2.86 -7.45 -31.11
N ARG A 222 1.63 -6.91 -31.20
CA ARG A 222 1.41 -5.55 -31.74
C ARG A 222 2.14 -4.51 -30.90
N MET A 223 1.97 -4.56 -29.57
CA MET A 223 2.65 -3.64 -28.64
C MET A 223 4.18 -3.72 -28.77
N LYS A 224 4.75 -4.93 -28.89
CA LYS A 224 6.19 -5.13 -29.07
C LYS A 224 6.69 -4.44 -30.34
N ASN A 225 5.92 -4.48 -31.43
CA ASN A 225 6.30 -4.00 -32.74
C ASN A 225 6.03 -2.50 -32.97
N LEU A 226 5.49 -1.77 -31.96
CA LEU A 226 5.34 -0.33 -32.06
C LEU A 226 6.70 0.34 -32.22
N ASP A 227 6.84 1.24 -33.19
CA ASP A 227 7.97 2.15 -33.23
C ASP A 227 7.74 3.30 -32.22
N LEU A 228 8.54 3.30 -31.17
CA LEU A 228 8.50 4.27 -30.08
C LEU A 228 9.86 5.01 -29.92
N SER A 229 10.72 4.93 -30.94
CA SER A 229 12.07 5.50 -30.92
C SER A 229 12.10 6.99 -30.57
N LEU A 230 11.07 7.74 -30.98
CA LEU A 230 10.91 9.17 -30.68
C LEU A 230 10.16 9.45 -29.37
N GLN A 231 9.74 8.41 -28.64
CA GLN A 231 8.93 8.52 -27.44
C GLN A 231 9.53 7.69 -26.28
N PRO A 232 10.68 8.10 -25.72
CA PRO A 232 11.44 7.28 -24.77
C PRO A 232 10.67 6.89 -23.51
N ASN A 233 9.73 7.72 -23.05
CA ASN A 233 8.89 7.38 -21.90
C ASN A 233 7.87 6.26 -22.21
N LEU A 234 7.33 6.22 -23.42
CA LEU A 234 6.46 5.14 -23.88
C LEU A 234 7.29 3.88 -24.12
N GLU A 235 8.45 4.01 -24.76
CA GLU A 235 9.35 2.90 -24.95
C GLU A 235 9.74 2.23 -23.63
N PHE A 236 10.14 3.02 -22.64
CA PHE A 236 10.44 2.50 -21.30
C PHE A 236 9.25 1.77 -20.68
N ALA A 237 8.03 2.32 -20.77
CA ALA A 237 6.84 1.67 -20.22
C ALA A 237 6.53 0.36 -20.93
N ARG A 238 6.65 0.30 -22.28
CA ARG A 238 6.53 -0.92 -23.08
C ARG A 238 7.55 -1.97 -22.63
N ASP A 239 8.81 -1.58 -22.54
CA ASP A 239 9.91 -2.47 -22.22
C ASP A 239 9.78 -3.06 -20.81
N MET A 240 9.34 -2.25 -19.82
CA MET A 240 9.04 -2.75 -18.47
C MET A 240 7.88 -3.76 -18.49
N PHE A 241 6.81 -3.51 -19.26
CA PHE A 241 5.71 -4.46 -19.40
C PHE A 241 6.17 -5.77 -20.04
N LEU A 242 6.93 -5.70 -21.14
CA LEU A 242 7.48 -6.87 -21.84
C LEU A 242 8.46 -7.63 -20.94
N PHE A 243 9.31 -6.95 -20.22
CA PHE A 243 10.22 -7.60 -19.27
C PHE A 243 9.45 -8.38 -18.19
N SER A 244 8.40 -7.77 -17.61
CA SER A 244 7.51 -8.47 -16.69
C SER A 244 6.91 -9.72 -17.33
N PHE A 245 6.43 -9.61 -18.57
CA PHE A 245 5.86 -10.74 -19.29
C PHE A 245 6.90 -11.85 -19.56
N TYR A 246 8.10 -11.50 -20.01
CA TYR A 246 9.18 -12.46 -20.30
C TYR A 246 9.69 -13.16 -19.03
N THR A 247 9.65 -12.47 -17.89
CA THR A 247 10.02 -13.02 -16.59
C THR A 247 8.84 -13.70 -15.87
N ARG A 248 7.93 -14.34 -16.61
CA ARG A 248 6.79 -15.10 -16.08
C ARG A 248 5.80 -14.26 -15.25
N GLY A 249 5.62 -13.00 -15.63
CA GLY A 249 4.76 -12.07 -14.92
C GLY A 249 5.37 -11.58 -13.61
N MET A 250 6.66 -11.34 -13.56
CA MET A 250 7.34 -10.76 -12.39
C MET A 250 6.65 -9.46 -11.96
N SER A 251 6.44 -9.28 -10.66
CA SER A 251 5.78 -8.07 -10.15
C SER A 251 6.71 -6.86 -10.32
N PHE A 252 6.13 -5.67 -10.55
CA PHE A 252 6.93 -4.47 -10.75
C PHE A 252 7.81 -4.12 -9.54
N ILE A 253 7.37 -4.45 -8.33
CA ILE A 253 8.19 -4.23 -7.12
C ILE A 253 9.42 -5.15 -7.11
N ASP A 254 9.28 -6.39 -7.59
CA ASP A 254 10.41 -7.32 -7.71
C ASP A 254 11.36 -6.83 -8.80
N MET A 255 10.84 -6.44 -9.98
CA MET A 255 11.63 -5.85 -11.08
C MET A 255 12.45 -4.63 -10.63
N ALA A 256 11.81 -3.71 -9.91
CA ALA A 256 12.45 -2.47 -9.44
C ALA A 256 13.63 -2.73 -8.49
N HIS A 257 13.65 -3.87 -7.81
CA HIS A 257 14.67 -4.22 -6.84
C HIS A 257 15.62 -5.34 -7.32
N LEU A 258 15.49 -5.79 -8.58
CA LEU A 258 16.47 -6.71 -9.14
C LEU A 258 17.85 -6.07 -9.12
N LYS A 259 18.85 -6.82 -8.67
CA LYS A 259 20.23 -6.37 -8.63
C LYS A 259 21.05 -7.05 -9.74
N LYS A 260 22.11 -6.40 -10.18
CA LYS A 260 23.05 -6.99 -11.14
C LYS A 260 23.60 -8.35 -10.69
N LYS A 261 23.87 -8.51 -9.40
CA LYS A 261 24.32 -9.77 -8.79
C LYS A 261 23.28 -10.89 -8.80
N ASP A 262 22.00 -10.59 -9.04
CA ASP A 262 20.96 -11.60 -9.13
C ASP A 262 20.99 -12.34 -10.48
N LEU A 263 21.78 -11.82 -11.43
CA LEU A 263 22.06 -12.46 -12.73
C LEU A 263 23.40 -13.17 -12.66
N LEU A 264 23.39 -14.51 -12.66
CA LEU A 264 24.57 -15.34 -12.57
C LEU A 264 24.43 -16.58 -13.45
N ASN A 265 25.52 -16.92 -14.18
CA ASN A 265 25.61 -18.15 -14.99
C ASN A 265 24.42 -18.36 -15.95
N GLY A 266 23.89 -17.30 -16.58
CA GLY A 266 22.77 -17.38 -17.50
C GLY A 266 21.41 -17.59 -16.85
N PHE A 267 21.31 -17.37 -15.53
CA PHE A 267 20.05 -17.42 -14.79
C PHE A 267 19.86 -16.16 -13.97
N LEU A 268 18.60 -15.67 -13.92
CA LEU A 268 18.13 -14.63 -13.03
C LEU A 268 17.53 -15.30 -11.79
N SER A 269 18.17 -15.12 -10.63
CA SER A 269 17.76 -15.72 -9.36
C SER A 269 17.37 -14.63 -8.38
N TYR A 270 16.12 -14.58 -7.96
CA TYR A 270 15.64 -13.55 -7.05
C TYR A 270 14.61 -14.09 -6.04
N ARG A 271 14.49 -13.42 -4.92
CA ARG A 271 13.48 -13.73 -3.91
C ARG A 271 12.31 -12.77 -3.99
N ARG A 272 11.09 -13.31 -4.18
CA ARG A 272 9.88 -12.50 -4.24
C ARG A 272 9.67 -11.70 -2.95
N ARG A 273 9.50 -10.40 -3.07
CA ARG A 273 9.31 -9.52 -1.90
C ARG A 273 7.99 -9.76 -1.16
N LYS A 274 6.95 -10.26 -1.86
CA LYS A 274 5.64 -10.50 -1.27
C LYS A 274 5.57 -11.81 -0.48
N THR A 275 6.16 -12.88 -0.98
CA THR A 275 6.03 -14.25 -0.43
C THR A 275 7.33 -14.81 0.12
N GLY A 276 8.48 -14.19 -0.18
CA GLY A 276 9.78 -14.69 0.20
C GLY A 276 10.27 -15.89 -0.62
N GLN A 277 9.49 -16.37 -1.58
CA GLN A 277 9.84 -17.51 -2.40
C GLN A 277 11.01 -17.19 -3.35
N GLN A 278 11.97 -18.11 -3.46
CA GLN A 278 13.07 -18.05 -4.40
C GLN A 278 12.60 -18.48 -5.78
N LEU A 279 12.88 -17.68 -6.80
CA LEU A 279 12.59 -18.00 -8.20
C LEU A 279 13.88 -17.94 -9.02
N VAL A 280 14.01 -18.88 -9.93
CA VAL A 280 15.13 -18.97 -10.88
C VAL A 280 14.55 -18.96 -12.29
N ILE A 281 14.99 -18.02 -13.13
CA ILE A 281 14.51 -17.81 -14.49
C ILE A 281 15.73 -17.86 -15.41
N ARG A 282 15.66 -18.69 -16.47
CA ARG A 282 16.67 -18.67 -17.52
C ARG A 282 16.72 -17.28 -18.16
N TRP A 283 17.95 -16.77 -18.35
CA TRP A 283 18.19 -15.45 -18.91
C TRP A 283 18.12 -15.48 -20.44
N GLU A 284 16.91 -15.24 -20.98
CA GLU A 284 16.62 -15.37 -22.39
C GLU A 284 17.01 -14.09 -23.17
N LYS A 285 17.29 -14.25 -24.48
CA LYS A 285 17.69 -13.15 -25.37
C LYS A 285 16.77 -11.92 -25.29
N TYR A 286 15.46 -12.13 -25.22
CA TYR A 286 14.48 -11.02 -25.14
C TYR A 286 14.61 -10.16 -23.88
N MET A 287 15.07 -10.74 -22.76
CA MET A 287 15.35 -10.01 -21.54
C MET A 287 16.65 -9.22 -21.67
N GLN A 288 17.67 -9.83 -22.31
CA GLN A 288 18.97 -9.19 -22.60
C GLN A 288 18.78 -7.98 -23.48
N GLU A 289 18.00 -8.07 -24.54
CA GLU A 289 17.69 -6.98 -25.46
C GLU A 289 17.06 -5.79 -24.75
N ILE A 290 16.16 -6.02 -23.79
CA ILE A 290 15.55 -4.94 -23.01
C ILE A 290 16.59 -4.28 -22.10
N VAL A 291 17.34 -5.07 -21.32
CA VAL A 291 18.33 -4.51 -20.39
C VAL A 291 19.44 -3.76 -21.14
N GLY A 292 19.89 -4.30 -22.27
CA GLY A 292 20.95 -3.70 -23.09
C GLY A 292 20.59 -2.36 -23.74
N LYS A 293 19.30 -1.99 -23.81
CA LYS A 293 18.85 -0.68 -24.32
C LYS A 293 19.20 0.48 -23.37
N TYR A 294 19.30 0.18 -22.07
CA TYR A 294 19.48 1.19 -21.05
C TYR A 294 20.96 1.27 -20.66
N PRO A 295 21.52 2.48 -20.57
CA PRO A 295 22.93 2.65 -20.20
C PRO A 295 23.16 2.08 -18.79
N GLU A 296 24.26 1.37 -18.66
CA GLU A 296 24.67 0.84 -17.37
C GLU A 296 25.15 1.95 -16.45
N ASP A 297 24.47 2.13 -15.33
CA ASP A 297 24.94 2.97 -14.22
C ASP A 297 25.83 2.11 -13.32
N SER A 298 27.16 2.35 -13.36
CA SER A 298 28.13 1.59 -12.56
C SER A 298 27.97 1.78 -11.07
N LEU A 299 27.39 2.91 -10.63
CA LEU A 299 27.13 3.20 -9.22
C LEU A 299 25.84 2.53 -8.71
N SER A 300 24.91 2.22 -9.61
CA SER A 300 23.64 1.59 -9.25
C SER A 300 23.79 0.08 -9.11
N PRO A 301 23.35 -0.50 -7.99
CA PRO A 301 23.34 -1.96 -7.83
C PRO A 301 22.18 -2.62 -8.62
N TYR A 302 21.23 -1.86 -9.17
CA TYR A 302 20.02 -2.37 -9.79
C TYR A 302 20.26 -2.76 -11.26
N LEU A 303 19.54 -3.82 -11.68
CA LEU A 303 19.59 -4.35 -13.04
C LEU A 303 18.80 -3.47 -14.03
N LEU A 304 17.69 -2.89 -13.59
CA LEU A 304 16.82 -2.04 -14.39
C LEU A 304 16.83 -0.61 -13.86
N PRO A 305 16.73 0.42 -14.72
CA PRO A 305 16.81 1.83 -14.33
C PRO A 305 15.47 2.34 -13.73
N VAL A 306 14.83 1.53 -12.90
CA VAL A 306 13.57 1.88 -12.22
C VAL A 306 13.83 2.70 -10.98
N LEU A 307 14.83 2.30 -10.18
CA LEU A 307 15.23 3.01 -8.97
C LEU A 307 16.57 3.73 -9.24
N LYS A 308 16.58 5.02 -8.97
CA LYS A 308 17.82 5.81 -8.99
C LYS A 308 18.63 5.59 -7.72
N TYR A 309 19.95 5.60 -7.81
CA TYR A 309 20.88 5.44 -6.71
C TYR A 309 21.93 6.58 -6.70
N PRO A 310 22.25 7.16 -5.53
CA PRO A 310 21.55 7.10 -4.25
C PRO A 310 20.29 7.97 -4.28
N PHE A 311 19.18 7.51 -3.68
CA PHE A 311 17.93 8.27 -3.60
C PHE A 311 17.38 8.29 -2.17
N LYS A 312 16.98 9.49 -1.67
CA LYS A 312 16.53 9.66 -0.28
C LYS A 312 15.22 8.93 0.04
N ASP A 313 14.24 8.91 -0.88
CA ASP A 313 12.94 8.24 -0.69
C ASP A 313 12.64 7.27 -1.85
N THR A 314 13.13 6.03 -1.71
CA THR A 314 12.90 4.96 -2.70
C THR A 314 11.43 4.59 -2.83
N HIS A 315 10.63 4.67 -1.76
CA HIS A 315 9.21 4.29 -1.82
C HIS A 315 8.40 5.30 -2.63
N LYS A 316 8.58 6.58 -2.38
CA LYS A 316 7.92 7.65 -3.15
C LYS A 316 8.37 7.64 -4.61
N HIS A 317 9.68 7.48 -4.86
CA HIS A 317 10.22 7.38 -6.21
C HIS A 317 9.62 6.18 -6.97
N TYR A 318 9.65 4.99 -6.38
CA TYR A 318 9.01 3.79 -6.92
C TYR A 318 7.54 4.02 -7.31
N ARG A 319 6.75 4.64 -6.43
CA ARG A 319 5.34 4.94 -6.71
C ARG A 319 5.16 5.90 -7.88
N ASN A 320 6.00 6.92 -7.98
CA ASN A 320 5.96 7.89 -9.08
C ASN A 320 6.29 7.23 -10.42
N VAL A 321 7.36 6.42 -10.46
CA VAL A 321 7.75 5.68 -11.67
C VAL A 321 6.65 4.71 -12.08
N MET A 322 6.10 3.92 -11.15
CA MET A 322 5.01 2.99 -11.42
C MET A 322 3.74 3.70 -11.95
N SER A 323 3.41 4.87 -11.37
CA SER A 323 2.28 5.69 -11.82
C SER A 323 2.51 6.23 -13.24
N GLY A 324 3.71 6.71 -13.53
CA GLY A 324 4.13 7.16 -14.87
C GLY A 324 4.02 6.03 -15.91
N ILE A 325 4.59 4.87 -15.61
CA ILE A 325 4.51 3.70 -16.49
C ILE A 325 3.04 3.29 -16.74
N ASN A 326 2.21 3.21 -15.70
CA ASN A 326 0.80 2.83 -15.87
C ASN A 326 0.01 3.86 -16.71
N ARG A 327 0.36 5.15 -16.64
CA ARG A 327 -0.21 6.17 -17.52
C ARG A 327 0.22 5.97 -18.97
N ASN A 328 1.51 5.74 -19.20
CA ASN A 328 2.07 5.51 -20.53
C ASN A 328 1.55 4.20 -21.16
N LEU A 329 1.32 3.16 -20.36
CA LEU A 329 0.71 1.91 -20.85
C LEU A 329 -0.72 2.10 -21.39
N LYS A 330 -1.47 3.07 -20.89
CA LYS A 330 -2.79 3.40 -21.46
C LYS A 330 -2.67 4.00 -22.85
N GLU A 331 -1.67 4.84 -23.07
CA GLU A 331 -1.40 5.38 -24.41
C GLU A 331 -0.88 4.30 -25.36
N ILE A 332 0.00 3.42 -24.90
CA ILE A 332 0.46 2.26 -25.67
C ILE A 332 -0.73 1.36 -26.04
N ALA A 333 -1.70 1.18 -25.15
CA ALA A 333 -2.92 0.41 -25.45
C ALA A 333 -3.68 1.03 -26.62
N ARG A 334 -3.82 2.37 -26.65
CA ARG A 334 -4.46 3.10 -27.73
C ARG A 334 -3.69 2.94 -29.06
N LEU A 335 -2.37 3.11 -29.04
CA LEU A 335 -1.52 2.99 -30.25
C LEU A 335 -1.48 1.55 -30.80
N ALA A 336 -1.58 0.54 -29.94
CA ALA A 336 -1.57 -0.88 -30.31
C ALA A 336 -2.97 -1.45 -30.58
N ASP A 337 -4.01 -0.61 -30.58
CA ASP A 337 -5.41 -1.03 -30.71
C ASP A 337 -5.78 -2.17 -29.72
N ILE A 338 -5.53 -1.92 -28.43
CA ILE A 338 -5.84 -2.82 -27.33
C ILE A 338 -7.00 -2.23 -26.52
N SER A 339 -8.15 -2.86 -26.55
CA SER A 339 -9.36 -2.39 -25.86
C SER A 339 -9.29 -2.49 -24.33
N VAL A 340 -8.39 -3.32 -23.79
CA VAL A 340 -8.20 -3.51 -22.35
C VAL A 340 -7.33 -2.39 -21.80
N PRO A 341 -7.76 -1.66 -20.73
CA PRO A 341 -6.91 -0.66 -20.10
C PRO A 341 -5.69 -1.32 -19.45
N LEU A 342 -4.51 -1.08 -20.05
CA LEU A 342 -3.26 -1.69 -19.63
C LEU A 342 -2.75 -1.10 -18.30
N SER A 343 -2.11 -1.97 -17.55
CA SER A 343 -1.27 -1.64 -16.40
C SER A 343 -0.16 -2.67 -16.28
N MET A 344 0.87 -2.39 -15.50
CA MET A 344 1.96 -3.36 -15.26
C MET A 344 1.45 -4.74 -14.81
N TYR A 345 0.35 -4.74 -14.04
CA TYR A 345 -0.22 -5.99 -13.54
C TYR A 345 -0.87 -6.85 -14.62
N CYS A 346 -1.26 -6.25 -15.76
CA CYS A 346 -1.81 -6.99 -16.91
C CYS A 346 -0.78 -7.97 -17.50
N ALA A 347 0.52 -7.66 -17.45
CA ALA A 347 1.57 -8.57 -17.93
C ALA A 347 1.51 -9.93 -17.22
N ARG A 348 1.32 -9.92 -15.90
CA ARG A 348 1.19 -11.14 -15.11
C ARG A 348 -0.07 -11.95 -15.45
N HIS A 349 -1.20 -11.28 -15.61
CA HIS A 349 -2.44 -11.93 -16.05
C HIS A 349 -2.31 -12.52 -17.45
N SER A 350 -1.67 -11.77 -18.36
CA SER A 350 -1.47 -12.21 -19.74
C SER A 350 -0.55 -13.42 -19.84
N TRP A 351 0.52 -13.47 -19.04
CA TRP A 351 1.39 -14.64 -19.01
C TRP A 351 0.65 -15.87 -18.49
N ALA A 352 -0.11 -15.75 -17.40
CA ALA A 352 -0.90 -16.86 -16.85
C ALA A 352 -1.95 -17.34 -17.86
N SER A 353 -2.66 -16.43 -18.53
CA SER A 353 -3.66 -16.76 -19.55
C SER A 353 -3.03 -17.39 -20.78
N ALA A 354 -1.85 -16.92 -21.21
CA ALA A 354 -1.10 -17.52 -22.31
C ALA A 354 -0.64 -18.94 -21.98
N ALA A 355 -0.16 -19.18 -20.74
CA ALA A 355 0.21 -20.50 -20.27
C ALA A 355 -0.99 -21.46 -20.30
N LYS A 356 -2.16 -21.02 -19.81
CA LYS A 356 -3.41 -21.78 -19.88
C LYS A 356 -3.81 -22.08 -21.33
N GLY A 357 -3.77 -21.08 -22.23
CA GLY A 357 -4.10 -21.25 -23.64
C GLY A 357 -3.15 -22.19 -24.41
N LYS A 358 -1.96 -22.45 -23.86
CA LYS A 358 -0.98 -23.44 -24.35
C LYS A 358 -1.06 -24.77 -23.58
N ASN A 359 -2.10 -25.02 -22.80
CA ASN A 359 -2.31 -26.21 -21.98
C ASN A 359 -1.16 -26.53 -21.02
N ILE A 360 -0.42 -25.50 -20.54
CA ILE A 360 0.60 -25.69 -19.52
C ILE A 360 -0.12 -26.00 -18.19
N PRO A 361 0.25 -27.09 -17.50
CA PRO A 361 -0.37 -27.44 -16.22
C PRO A 361 -0.38 -26.30 -15.23
N ILE A 362 -1.45 -26.20 -14.43
CA ILE A 362 -1.59 -25.12 -13.45
C ILE A 362 -0.51 -25.17 -12.38
N SER A 363 -0.06 -26.36 -11.99
CA SER A 363 1.06 -26.59 -11.08
C SER A 363 2.33 -25.91 -11.59
N VAL A 364 2.70 -26.15 -12.85
CA VAL A 364 3.88 -25.54 -13.50
C VAL A 364 3.73 -24.02 -13.59
N SER A 365 2.53 -23.54 -13.91
CA SER A 365 2.25 -22.10 -13.97
C SER A 365 2.31 -21.47 -12.58
N SER A 366 1.82 -22.16 -11.55
CA SER A 366 1.84 -21.73 -10.15
C SER A 366 3.28 -21.59 -9.64
N GLU A 367 4.09 -22.59 -9.83
CA GLU A 367 5.50 -22.59 -9.47
C GLU A 367 6.26 -21.50 -10.24
N GLY A 368 6.08 -21.43 -11.55
CA GLY A 368 6.74 -20.43 -12.40
C GLY A 368 6.39 -18.98 -12.03
N MET A 369 5.20 -18.73 -11.48
CA MET A 369 4.76 -17.43 -10.97
C MET A 369 5.12 -17.22 -9.51
N GLY A 370 5.59 -18.22 -8.79
CA GLY A 370 5.89 -18.17 -7.36
C GLY A 370 4.64 -17.95 -6.51
N HIS A 371 3.59 -18.73 -6.73
CA HIS A 371 2.41 -18.74 -5.88
C HIS A 371 2.52 -19.87 -4.85
N ASP A 372 2.05 -19.62 -3.63
CA ASP A 372 2.07 -20.59 -2.54
C ASP A 372 1.02 -21.70 -2.74
N SER A 373 0.05 -21.50 -3.65
CA SER A 373 -0.98 -22.49 -3.97
C SER A 373 -1.51 -22.31 -5.40
N GLU A 374 -1.96 -23.41 -6.00
CA GLU A 374 -2.64 -23.42 -7.29
C GLU A 374 -3.95 -22.61 -7.26
N ALA A 375 -4.68 -22.62 -6.16
CA ALA A 375 -5.87 -21.81 -5.96
C ALA A 375 -5.59 -20.30 -6.18
N THR A 376 -4.43 -19.83 -5.76
CA THR A 376 -3.97 -18.46 -6.05
C THR A 376 -3.78 -18.26 -7.55
N THR A 377 -3.22 -19.25 -8.28
CA THR A 377 -3.02 -19.16 -9.71
C THR A 377 -4.35 -19.16 -10.47
N GLN A 378 -5.33 -19.94 -10.04
CA GLN A 378 -6.68 -19.95 -10.62
C GLN A 378 -7.34 -18.57 -10.60
N ILE A 379 -7.09 -17.76 -9.56
CA ILE A 379 -7.59 -16.38 -9.48
C ILE A 379 -7.02 -15.49 -10.60
N TYR A 380 -5.81 -15.78 -11.10
CA TYR A 380 -5.16 -15.02 -12.17
C TYR A 380 -5.62 -15.44 -13.56
N LEU A 381 -6.15 -16.64 -13.70
CA LEU A 381 -6.63 -17.12 -14.99
C LEU A 381 -7.91 -16.36 -15.36
N ALA A 382 -7.93 -15.78 -16.56
CA ALA A 382 -9.18 -15.29 -17.12
C ALA A 382 -10.18 -16.46 -17.21
N SER A 383 -11.48 -16.17 -17.06
CA SER A 383 -12.51 -17.12 -17.47
C SER A 383 -12.17 -17.63 -18.88
N LEU A 384 -12.49 -18.88 -19.14
CA LEU A 384 -12.35 -19.40 -20.51
C LEU A 384 -13.08 -18.45 -21.47
N ASP A 385 -12.43 -18.09 -22.57
CA ASP A 385 -13.08 -17.40 -23.66
C ASP A 385 -14.26 -18.28 -24.12
N ASN A 386 -15.43 -17.68 -24.33
CA ASN A 386 -16.60 -18.42 -24.80
C ASN A 386 -16.26 -19.26 -26.05
N SER A 387 -15.38 -18.76 -26.92
CA SER A 387 -14.89 -19.48 -28.08
C SER A 387 -14.20 -20.82 -27.77
N VAL A 388 -13.56 -20.95 -26.59
CA VAL A 388 -12.94 -22.21 -26.12
C VAL A 388 -14.01 -23.15 -25.61
N VAL A 389 -15.00 -22.63 -24.89
CA VAL A 389 -16.15 -23.42 -24.42
C VAL A 389 -16.99 -23.89 -25.62
N ASP A 390 -17.22 -23.00 -26.58
CA ASP A 390 -17.96 -23.32 -27.81
C ASP A 390 -17.26 -24.39 -28.65
N LYS A 391 -15.92 -24.33 -28.79
CA LYS A 391 -15.13 -25.36 -29.44
C LYS A 391 -15.21 -26.69 -28.71
N ALA A 392 -15.09 -26.69 -27.38
CA ALA A 392 -15.24 -27.91 -26.60
C ALA A 392 -16.64 -28.49 -26.73
N ASN A 393 -17.68 -27.64 -26.70
CA ASN A 393 -19.05 -28.05 -26.89
C ASN A 393 -19.26 -28.62 -28.32
N ALA A 394 -18.74 -27.95 -29.35
CA ALA A 394 -18.81 -28.43 -30.74
C ALA A 394 -18.08 -29.77 -30.91
N GLN A 395 -17.01 -30.01 -30.17
CA GLN A 395 -16.31 -31.29 -30.18
C GLN A 395 -17.15 -32.40 -29.55
N ILE A 396 -17.78 -32.12 -28.40
CA ILE A 396 -18.71 -33.07 -27.73
C ILE A 396 -19.89 -33.39 -28.63
N LEU A 397 -20.46 -32.39 -29.31
CA LEU A 397 -21.61 -32.57 -30.19
C LEU A 397 -21.27 -33.31 -31.48
N ARG A 398 -19.99 -33.44 -31.88
CA ARG A 398 -19.58 -34.24 -33.05
C ARG A 398 -19.61 -35.73 -32.79
N ASP A 399 -19.59 -36.12 -31.53
CA ASP A 399 -19.58 -37.53 -31.11
C ASP A 399 -21.01 -38.04 -30.80
N LEU A 400 -22.05 -37.18 -31.02
CA LEU A 400 -23.47 -37.50 -30.94
C LEU A 400 -24.06 -37.77 -32.34
#